data_7c6c0adfe50a7172cf7d58a8cee77a9e
#
_entry.id   7c6c0adfe50a7172cf7d58a8cee77a9e
#
_cell.length_a   1.000
_cell.length_b   1.000
_cell.length_c   1.000
_cell.angle_alpha   90.00
_cell.angle_beta   90.00
_cell.angle_gamma   90.00
#
_symmetry.space_group_name_H-M   'P 1'
#
loop_
_entity.id
_entity.type
_entity.pdbx_description
1 polymer ?
#
loop_
_entity_poly.entity_id
_entity_poly.type
_entity_poly.pdbx_seq_one_letter_code
_entity_poly.pdbx_strand_id
1 'polypeptide(L)'
;MKQQVDLKKIEQKAFSQSQQDGLMEFVMGICLLAMSTRLFSRVLIAMFPLAMLLFRPVLNAMRKRFTYPRTGYVKLVEDKPKDAIAGIALITLIVIAVLAVAFILFADVGDFGLWLKWVPVWAGVVLAIMFISLAAKSGTIRYYIFALWSVLYGLVLSILNFEPIETGTLLYFLAMGALLTPSGLVIFIRFLRKFPKPAEELNNG
;
A
#
# COMPACT_ATOMS: atom_id res chain seq x y z
N MET A 1 29.81 -18.57 -25.11
CA MET A 1 29.20 -18.42 -23.78
C MET A 1 27.78 -17.82 -23.93
N LYS A 2 26.72 -18.62 -23.74
CA LYS A 2 25.35 -18.11 -23.75
C LYS A 2 25.16 -17.34 -22.42
N GLN A 3 25.00 -16.04 -22.49
CA GLN A 3 24.54 -15.23 -21.32
C GLN A 3 23.19 -15.82 -20.90
N GLN A 4 23.14 -16.47 -19.75
CA GLN A 4 21.88 -16.79 -19.10
C GLN A 4 21.22 -15.43 -18.75
N VAL A 5 20.24 -15.06 -19.54
CA VAL A 5 19.44 -13.86 -19.29
C VAL A 5 18.69 -14.09 -17.99
N ASP A 6 19.03 -13.32 -16.97
CA ASP A 6 18.37 -13.40 -15.66
C ASP A 6 16.96 -12.80 -15.77
N LEU A 7 16.00 -13.64 -16.18
CA LEU A 7 14.60 -13.27 -16.41
C LEU A 7 14.00 -12.54 -15.20
N LYS A 8 14.40 -12.94 -13.99
CA LYS A 8 13.93 -12.34 -12.75
C LYS A 8 14.36 -10.86 -12.63
N LYS A 9 15.60 -10.54 -13.04
CA LYS A 9 16.09 -9.16 -13.05
C LYS A 9 15.38 -8.31 -14.10
N ILE A 10 15.07 -8.87 -15.25
CA ILE A 10 14.34 -8.16 -16.32
C ILE A 10 12.93 -7.87 -15.85
N GLU A 11 12.25 -8.85 -15.27
CA GLU A 11 10.90 -8.70 -14.73
C GLU A 11 10.85 -7.69 -13.59
N GLN A 12 11.80 -7.74 -12.65
CA GLN A 12 11.94 -6.79 -11.56
C GLN A 12 12.19 -5.36 -12.09
N LYS A 13 13.02 -5.22 -13.13
CA LYS A 13 13.28 -3.93 -13.76
C LYS A 13 12.03 -3.37 -14.45
N ALA A 14 11.28 -4.20 -15.17
CA ALA A 14 10.03 -3.82 -15.81
C ALA A 14 8.97 -3.41 -14.77
N PHE A 15 8.84 -4.18 -13.68
CA PHE A 15 7.94 -3.84 -12.57
C PHE A 15 8.36 -2.55 -11.86
N SER A 16 9.67 -2.37 -11.59
CA SER A 16 10.20 -1.14 -11.00
C SER A 16 9.89 0.07 -11.87
N GLN A 17 10.04 -0.03 -13.20
CA GLN A 17 9.70 1.05 -14.12
C GLN A 17 8.21 1.41 -14.07
N SER A 18 7.31 0.42 -13.94
CA SER A 18 5.87 0.68 -13.83
C SER A 18 5.45 1.31 -12.50
N GLN A 19 6.30 1.23 -11.46
CA GLN A 19 6.07 1.78 -10.12
C GLN A 19 6.83 3.10 -9.87
N GLN A 20 7.56 3.61 -10.88
CA GLN A 20 8.30 4.88 -10.74
C GLN A 20 7.40 6.12 -10.75
N ASP A 21 6.12 5.94 -11.09
CA ASP A 21 5.16 7.04 -11.18
C ASP A 21 4.68 7.58 -9.83
N GLY A 22 4.91 6.87 -8.72
CA GLY A 22 4.47 7.27 -7.38
C GLY A 22 2.95 7.30 -7.18
N LEU A 23 2.17 6.92 -8.19
CA LEU A 23 0.71 6.93 -8.12
C LEU A 23 0.17 5.94 -7.11
N MET A 24 0.85 4.82 -6.92
CA MET A 24 0.43 3.80 -5.98
C MET A 24 0.49 4.32 -4.54
N GLU A 25 1.60 4.96 -4.16
CA GLU A 25 1.78 5.56 -2.84
C GLU A 25 0.80 6.71 -2.63
N PHE A 26 0.60 7.52 -3.65
CA PHE A 26 -0.33 8.65 -3.60
C PHE A 26 -1.77 8.22 -3.36
N VAL A 27 -2.29 7.28 -4.16
CA VAL A 27 -3.67 6.77 -4.03
C VAL A 27 -3.84 6.06 -2.69
N MET A 28 -2.87 5.23 -2.28
CA MET A 28 -2.91 4.54 -1.00
C MET A 28 -2.88 5.52 0.17
N GLY A 29 -2.04 6.56 0.09
CA GLY A 29 -2.00 7.62 1.10
C GLY A 29 -3.33 8.34 1.25
N ILE A 30 -4.00 8.69 0.15
CA ILE A 30 -5.35 9.28 0.17
C ILE A 30 -6.36 8.33 0.81
N CYS A 31 -6.32 7.03 0.48
CA CYS A 31 -7.20 6.04 1.11
C CYS A 31 -7.00 6.00 2.63
N LEU A 32 -5.74 6.00 3.11
CA LEU A 32 -5.45 6.00 4.54
C LEU A 32 -5.89 7.30 5.22
N LEU A 33 -5.69 8.46 4.58
CA LEU A 33 -6.21 9.75 5.08
C LEU A 33 -7.74 9.72 5.18
N ALA A 34 -8.40 9.19 4.19
CA ALA A 34 -9.84 9.02 4.24
C ALA A 34 -10.26 8.12 5.41
N MET A 35 -9.54 7.04 5.69
CA MET A 35 -9.79 6.15 6.83
C MET A 35 -9.53 6.80 8.20
N SER A 36 -8.75 7.87 8.26
CA SER A 36 -8.47 8.61 9.50
C SER A 36 -9.63 9.50 9.97
N THR A 37 -10.64 9.72 9.15
CA THR A 37 -11.77 10.58 9.51
C THR A 37 -12.83 9.83 10.31
N ARG A 38 -13.36 10.43 11.39
CA ARG A 38 -14.43 9.82 12.23
C ARG A 38 -15.72 9.52 11.46
N LEU A 39 -16.03 10.28 10.42
CA LEU A 39 -17.15 10.00 9.52
C LEU A 39 -17.01 8.66 8.81
N PHE A 40 -15.78 8.27 8.60
CA PHE A 40 -15.41 7.05 7.93
C PHE A 40 -15.49 5.82 8.85
N SER A 41 -15.30 5.94 10.16
CA SER A 41 -15.24 4.78 11.06
C SER A 41 -16.52 3.94 11.12
N ARG A 42 -17.70 4.52 10.92
CA ARG A 42 -18.99 3.79 10.92
C ARG A 42 -19.43 3.34 9.53
N VAL A 43 -19.20 4.15 8.49
CA VAL A 43 -19.62 3.88 7.11
C VAL A 43 -18.57 3.05 6.36
N LEU A 44 -17.30 3.18 6.72
CA LEU A 44 -16.19 2.54 5.98
C LEU A 44 -15.93 1.10 6.31
N ILE A 45 -16.32 0.59 7.46
CA ILE A 45 -16.28 -0.86 7.66
C ILE A 45 -17.12 -1.54 6.56
N ALA A 46 -18.25 -0.91 6.17
CA ALA A 46 -19.07 -1.37 5.04
C ALA A 46 -18.49 -0.99 3.66
N MET A 47 -17.77 0.14 3.56
CA MET A 47 -17.21 0.65 2.29
C MET A 47 -15.79 0.17 2.00
N PHE A 48 -15.08 -0.41 2.97
CA PHE A 48 -13.72 -0.90 2.78
C PHE A 48 -13.58 -1.93 1.65
N PRO A 49 -14.45 -2.94 1.51
CA PRO A 49 -14.41 -3.85 0.37
C PRO A 49 -14.61 -3.15 -0.96
N LEU A 50 -15.50 -2.15 -1.01
CA LEU A 50 -15.75 -1.35 -2.21
C LEU A 50 -14.53 -0.49 -2.58
N ALA A 51 -13.87 0.13 -1.59
CA ALA A 51 -12.64 0.89 -1.81
C ALA A 51 -11.51 0.00 -2.35
N MET A 52 -11.37 -1.22 -1.82
CA MET A 52 -10.43 -2.23 -2.34
C MET A 52 -10.72 -2.63 -3.78
N LEU A 53 -12.00 -2.83 -4.15
CA LEU A 53 -12.42 -3.12 -5.50
C LEU A 53 -12.12 -1.97 -6.46
N LEU A 54 -12.32 -0.73 -6.02
CA LEU A 54 -12.11 0.47 -6.84
C LEU A 54 -10.63 0.89 -6.92
N PHE A 55 -9.77 0.42 -6.01
CA PHE A 55 -8.36 0.80 -5.98
C PHE A 55 -7.63 0.51 -7.29
N ARG A 56 -7.72 -0.74 -7.80
CA ARG A 56 -7.09 -1.15 -9.06
C ARG A 56 -7.63 -0.39 -10.28
N PRO A 57 -8.96 -0.28 -10.52
CA PRO A 57 -9.50 0.49 -11.64
C PRO A 57 -9.09 1.97 -11.59
N VAL A 58 -9.14 2.60 -10.42
CA VAL A 58 -8.72 4.01 -10.26
C VAL A 58 -7.24 4.17 -10.58
N LEU A 59 -6.37 3.33 -10.04
CA LEU A 59 -4.94 3.36 -10.31
C LEU A 59 -4.65 3.16 -11.81
N ASN A 60 -5.32 2.20 -12.45
CA ASN A 60 -5.17 1.94 -13.88
C ASN A 60 -5.70 3.09 -14.74
N ALA A 61 -6.82 3.72 -14.36
CA ALA A 61 -7.35 4.89 -15.04
C ALA A 61 -6.37 6.08 -14.97
N MET A 62 -5.78 6.32 -13.79
CA MET A 62 -4.75 7.36 -13.61
C MET A 62 -3.50 7.05 -14.44
N ARG A 63 -3.04 5.79 -14.46
CA ARG A 63 -1.88 5.39 -15.28
C ARG A 63 -2.15 5.55 -16.77
N LYS A 64 -3.32 5.17 -17.26
CA LYS A 64 -3.73 5.36 -18.66
C LYS A 64 -3.68 6.84 -19.06
N ARG A 65 -4.07 7.74 -18.17
CA ARG A 65 -4.15 9.18 -18.45
C ARG A 65 -2.80 9.88 -18.32
N PHE A 66 -1.96 9.49 -17.36
CA PHE A 66 -0.75 10.25 -17.01
C PHE A 66 0.55 9.51 -17.30
N THR A 67 0.62 8.19 -17.13
CA THR A 67 1.85 7.42 -17.22
C THR A 67 2.08 6.85 -18.61
N TYR A 68 1.08 6.15 -19.16
CA TYR A 68 1.22 5.44 -20.44
C TYR A 68 1.52 6.35 -21.65
N PRO A 69 0.91 7.54 -21.79
CA PRO A 69 1.25 8.44 -22.90
C PRO A 69 2.71 8.93 -22.90
N ARG A 70 3.40 8.81 -21.75
CA ARG A 70 4.77 9.32 -21.58
C ARG A 70 5.85 8.25 -21.65
N THR A 71 5.56 7.05 -21.15
CA THR A 71 6.54 5.95 -21.06
C THR A 71 6.23 4.78 -21.98
N GLY A 72 5.11 4.83 -22.69
CA GLY A 72 4.58 3.72 -23.45
C GLY A 72 3.90 2.68 -22.52
N TYR A 73 3.08 1.84 -23.13
CA TYR A 73 2.40 0.75 -22.43
C TYR A 73 3.29 -0.48 -22.38
N VAL A 74 3.89 -0.75 -21.22
CA VAL A 74 4.52 -2.04 -20.97
C VAL A 74 3.45 -2.96 -20.39
N LYS A 75 2.94 -3.89 -21.19
CA LYS A 75 2.09 -4.96 -20.67
C LYS A 75 2.98 -5.88 -19.84
N LEU A 76 2.99 -5.66 -18.52
CA LEU A 76 3.57 -6.64 -17.61
C LEU A 76 2.83 -7.96 -17.82
N VAL A 77 3.59 -9.05 -17.92
CA VAL A 77 3.02 -10.39 -17.90
C VAL A 77 2.23 -10.47 -16.58
N GLU A 78 0.92 -10.61 -16.68
CA GLU A 78 0.10 -10.78 -15.49
C GLU A 78 0.59 -12.03 -14.77
N ASP A 79 0.82 -11.92 -13.46
CA ASP A 79 1.09 -13.08 -12.61
C ASP A 79 0.05 -14.15 -12.97
N LYS A 80 0.48 -15.36 -13.19
CA LYS A 80 -0.47 -16.46 -13.46
C LYS A 80 -1.54 -16.41 -12.39
N PRO A 81 -2.82 -16.53 -12.72
CA PRO A 81 -3.89 -16.39 -11.73
C PRO A 81 -3.69 -17.27 -10.49
N LYS A 82 -3.01 -18.42 -10.65
CA LYS A 82 -2.61 -19.30 -9.55
C LYS A 82 -1.60 -18.65 -8.59
N ASP A 83 -0.61 -17.91 -9.12
CA ASP A 83 0.42 -17.26 -8.31
C ASP A 83 -0.16 -16.03 -7.58
N ALA A 84 -1.08 -15.30 -8.23
CA ALA A 84 -1.81 -14.21 -7.62
C ALA A 84 -2.72 -14.70 -6.48
N ILE A 85 -3.46 -15.79 -6.71
CA ILE A 85 -4.32 -16.42 -5.69
C ILE A 85 -3.46 -16.96 -4.53
N ALA A 86 -2.34 -17.63 -4.83
CA ALA A 86 -1.43 -18.12 -3.80
C ALA A 86 -0.85 -16.99 -2.95
N GLY A 87 -0.48 -15.85 -3.57
CA GLY A 87 -0.02 -14.67 -2.86
C GLY A 87 -1.09 -14.07 -1.93
N ILE A 88 -2.33 -13.95 -2.41
CA ILE A 88 -3.46 -13.48 -1.60
C ILE A 88 -3.74 -14.46 -0.46
N ALA A 89 -3.79 -15.76 -0.74
CA ALA A 89 -4.03 -16.80 0.26
C ALA A 89 -2.94 -16.80 1.35
N LEU A 90 -1.67 -16.62 0.98
CA LEU A 90 -0.56 -16.52 1.92
C LEU A 90 -0.71 -15.30 2.84
N ILE A 91 -1.00 -14.13 2.28
CA ILE A 91 -1.21 -12.89 3.07
C ILE A 91 -2.41 -13.09 4.01
N THR A 92 -3.52 -13.64 3.51
CA THR A 92 -4.71 -13.92 4.31
C THR A 92 -4.40 -14.89 5.46
N LEU A 93 -3.64 -15.95 5.17
CA LEU A 93 -3.21 -16.92 6.19
C LEU A 93 -2.34 -16.27 7.27
N ILE A 94 -1.39 -15.41 6.87
CA ILE A 94 -0.55 -14.67 7.83
C ILE A 94 -1.40 -13.75 8.70
N VAL A 95 -2.35 -13.02 8.11
CA VAL A 95 -3.27 -12.14 8.87
C VAL A 95 -4.11 -12.96 9.86
N ILE A 96 -4.67 -14.08 9.43
CA ILE A 96 -5.44 -14.99 10.31
C ILE A 96 -4.55 -15.54 11.43
N ALA A 97 -3.33 -15.99 11.12
CA ALA A 97 -2.40 -16.52 12.12
C ALA A 97 -2.02 -15.44 13.15
N VAL A 98 -1.76 -14.23 12.69
CA VAL A 98 -1.47 -13.09 13.56
C VAL A 98 -2.65 -12.75 14.46
N LEU A 99 -3.87 -12.73 13.92
CA LEU A 99 -5.09 -12.49 14.70
C LEU A 99 -5.36 -13.64 15.70
N ALA A 100 -5.09 -14.90 15.30
CA ALA A 100 -5.26 -16.06 16.18
C ALA A 100 -4.26 -16.03 17.35
N VAL A 101 -2.99 -15.70 17.08
CA VAL A 101 -1.98 -15.53 18.15
C VAL A 101 -2.38 -14.41 19.09
N ALA A 102 -2.84 -13.29 18.55
CA ALA A 102 -3.34 -12.19 19.35
C ALA A 102 -4.54 -12.65 20.21
N PHE A 103 -5.49 -13.38 19.62
CA PHE A 103 -6.64 -13.92 20.35
C PHE A 103 -6.19 -14.82 21.51
N ILE A 104 -5.25 -15.73 21.28
CA ILE A 104 -4.73 -16.63 22.33
C ILE A 104 -4.04 -15.84 23.45
N LEU A 105 -3.21 -14.84 23.10
CA LEU A 105 -2.46 -14.06 24.08
C LEU A 105 -3.37 -13.15 24.95
N PHE A 106 -4.50 -12.72 24.44
CA PHE A 106 -5.40 -11.77 25.12
C PHE A 106 -6.77 -12.38 25.52
N ALA A 107 -7.02 -13.66 25.19
CA ALA A 107 -8.30 -14.32 25.48
C ALA A 107 -8.65 -14.33 26.99
N ASP A 108 -7.63 -14.51 27.83
CA ASP A 108 -7.82 -14.57 29.30
C ASP A 108 -8.03 -13.18 29.93
N VAL A 109 -7.76 -12.11 29.20
CA VAL A 109 -7.83 -10.75 29.75
C VAL A 109 -9.26 -10.19 29.72
N GLY A 110 -10.15 -10.77 28.91
CA GLY A 110 -11.60 -10.46 28.89
C GLY A 110 -11.99 -9.02 28.52
N ASP A 111 -11.01 -8.14 28.34
CA ASP A 111 -11.23 -6.73 28.07
C ASP A 111 -11.09 -6.40 26.57
N PHE A 112 -12.24 -6.18 25.92
CA PHE A 112 -12.28 -5.76 24.51
C PHE A 112 -11.54 -4.44 24.25
N GLY A 113 -11.40 -3.57 25.26
CA GLY A 113 -10.64 -2.34 25.18
C GLY A 113 -9.15 -2.57 24.89
N LEU A 114 -8.56 -3.62 25.48
CA LEU A 114 -7.16 -3.96 25.18
C LEU A 114 -6.95 -4.37 23.72
N TRP A 115 -7.91 -5.09 23.12
CA TRP A 115 -7.86 -5.42 21.69
C TRP A 115 -7.83 -4.18 20.82
N LEU A 116 -8.69 -3.22 21.07
CA LEU A 116 -8.77 -1.98 20.32
C LEU A 116 -7.48 -1.15 20.46
N LYS A 117 -6.84 -1.20 21.62
CA LYS A 117 -5.54 -0.54 21.86
C LYS A 117 -4.44 -1.04 20.92
N TRP A 118 -4.44 -2.33 20.56
CA TRP A 118 -3.41 -2.94 19.72
C TRP A 118 -3.73 -2.89 18.21
N VAL A 119 -4.89 -2.39 17.81
CA VAL A 119 -5.27 -2.23 16.40
C VAL A 119 -4.22 -1.47 15.57
N PRO A 120 -3.55 -0.39 16.04
CA PRO A 120 -2.49 0.28 15.28
C PRO A 120 -1.31 -0.64 14.94
N VAL A 121 -0.91 -1.54 15.87
CA VAL A 121 0.16 -2.53 15.59
C VAL A 121 -0.27 -3.49 14.52
N TRP A 122 -1.49 -4.03 14.59
CA TRP A 122 -2.00 -4.98 13.60
C TRP A 122 -2.08 -4.34 12.22
N ALA A 123 -2.60 -3.12 12.13
CA ALA A 123 -2.61 -2.35 10.90
C ALA A 123 -1.18 -2.12 10.37
N GLY A 124 -0.24 -1.83 11.29
CA GLY A 124 1.18 -1.65 10.98
C GLY A 124 1.83 -2.89 10.38
N VAL A 125 1.57 -4.05 10.96
CA VAL A 125 2.09 -5.34 10.46
C VAL A 125 1.50 -5.67 9.10
N VAL A 126 0.19 -5.50 8.90
CA VAL A 126 -0.48 -5.77 7.61
C VAL A 126 0.09 -4.86 6.50
N LEU A 127 0.22 -3.56 6.77
CA LEU A 127 0.82 -2.63 5.82
C LEU A 127 2.30 -2.94 5.56
N ALA A 128 3.06 -3.35 6.60
CA ALA A 128 4.46 -3.72 6.43
C ALA A 128 4.62 -4.95 5.52
N ILE A 129 3.80 -5.98 5.70
CA ILE A 129 3.80 -7.17 4.81
C ILE A 129 3.52 -6.76 3.37
N MET A 130 2.55 -5.86 3.16
CA MET A 130 2.23 -5.34 1.84
C MET A 130 3.43 -4.56 1.24
N PHE A 131 4.06 -3.68 2.00
CA PHE A 131 5.24 -2.92 1.54
C PHE A 131 6.45 -3.81 1.28
N ILE A 132 6.71 -4.83 2.10
CA ILE A 132 7.77 -5.82 1.87
C ILE A 132 7.51 -6.58 0.56
N SER A 133 6.27 -6.99 0.32
CA SER A 133 5.89 -7.66 -0.93
C SER A 133 6.13 -6.75 -2.15
N LEU A 134 5.80 -5.46 -2.05
CA LEU A 134 6.09 -4.46 -3.08
C LEU A 134 7.59 -4.23 -3.25
N ALA A 135 8.35 -4.17 -2.15
CA ALA A 135 9.80 -4.04 -2.17
C ALA A 135 10.46 -5.22 -2.88
N ALA A 136 10.04 -6.44 -2.57
CA ALA A 136 10.56 -7.66 -3.20
C ALA A 136 10.30 -7.69 -4.72
N LYS A 137 9.11 -7.24 -5.15
CA LYS A 137 8.76 -7.17 -6.58
C LYS A 137 9.44 -6.01 -7.31
N SER A 138 9.54 -4.82 -6.68
CA SER A 138 10.08 -3.62 -7.31
C SER A 138 11.60 -3.45 -7.16
N GLY A 139 12.22 -4.12 -6.18
CA GLY A 139 13.62 -3.91 -5.80
C GLY A 139 13.90 -2.53 -5.22
N THR A 140 12.87 -1.80 -4.78
CA THR A 140 13.00 -0.41 -4.34
C THR A 140 13.07 -0.33 -2.81
N ILE A 141 14.16 0.23 -2.28
CA ILE A 141 14.43 0.34 -0.84
C ILE A 141 13.39 1.16 -0.07
N ARG A 142 12.73 2.13 -0.73
CA ARG A 142 11.74 3.00 -0.10
C ARG A 142 10.59 2.23 0.54
N TYR A 143 10.17 1.10 -0.05
CA TYR A 143 9.11 0.27 0.52
C TYR A 143 9.52 -0.45 1.79
N TYR A 144 10.80 -0.81 1.93
CA TYR A 144 11.32 -1.33 3.21
C TYR A 144 11.29 -0.27 4.30
N ILE A 145 11.59 1.00 3.95
CA ILE A 145 11.51 2.13 4.88
C ILE A 145 10.06 2.34 5.33
N PHE A 146 9.09 2.30 4.41
CA PHE A 146 7.67 2.41 4.76
C PHE A 146 7.20 1.24 5.62
N ALA A 147 7.66 0.01 5.34
CA ALA A 147 7.34 -1.16 6.15
C ALA A 147 7.85 -1.01 7.60
N LEU A 148 9.11 -0.62 7.75
CA LEU A 148 9.71 -0.38 9.07
C LEU A 148 8.95 0.71 9.82
N TRP A 149 8.70 1.85 9.15
CA TRP A 149 8.00 2.99 9.74
C TRP A 149 6.58 2.64 10.17
N SER A 150 5.88 1.85 9.36
CA SER A 150 4.53 1.37 9.66
C SER A 150 4.44 0.58 10.97
N VAL A 151 5.37 -0.35 11.19
CA VAL A 151 5.41 -1.16 12.42
C VAL A 151 5.81 -0.31 13.62
N LEU A 152 6.88 0.48 13.50
CA LEU A 152 7.35 1.32 14.59
C LEU A 152 6.29 2.31 15.05
N TYR A 153 5.62 2.95 14.10
CA TYR A 153 4.57 3.92 14.40
C TYR A 153 3.35 3.27 15.05
N GLY A 154 2.96 2.08 14.55
CA GLY A 154 1.90 1.27 15.18
C GLY A 154 2.22 0.90 16.62
N LEU A 155 3.47 0.47 16.90
CA LEU A 155 3.94 0.14 18.25
C LEU A 155 3.89 1.37 19.17
N VAL A 156 4.43 2.50 18.74
CA VAL A 156 4.43 3.73 19.53
C VAL A 156 3.02 4.14 19.91
N LEU A 157 2.10 4.16 18.95
CA LEU A 157 0.70 4.57 19.22
C LEU A 157 -0.04 3.56 20.12
N SER A 158 0.28 2.27 20.05
CA SER A 158 -0.34 1.27 20.92
C SER A 158 0.19 1.29 22.35
N ILE A 159 1.43 1.75 22.57
CA ILE A 159 1.99 1.96 23.91
C ILE A 159 1.39 3.21 24.55
N LEU A 160 1.14 4.26 23.77
CA LEU A 160 0.51 5.46 24.25
C LEU A 160 -0.97 5.18 24.57
N ASN A 161 -1.40 5.49 25.79
CA ASN A 161 -2.79 5.34 26.18
C ASN A 161 -3.58 6.56 25.70
N PHE A 162 -4.44 6.36 24.70
CA PHE A 162 -5.34 7.39 24.20
C PHE A 162 -6.76 7.20 24.75
N GLU A 163 -7.40 8.28 25.11
CA GLU A 163 -8.81 8.35 25.42
C GLU A 163 -9.51 9.31 24.45
N PRO A 164 -10.48 8.85 23.62
CA PRO A 164 -10.96 7.45 23.51
C PRO A 164 -9.94 6.53 22.78
N ILE A 165 -10.01 5.22 23.03
CA ILE A 165 -9.09 4.19 22.53
C ILE A 165 -8.97 4.21 21.00
N GLU A 166 -10.05 4.56 20.30
CA GLU A 166 -10.09 4.68 18.82
C GLU A 166 -9.12 5.73 18.28
N THR A 167 -8.73 6.71 19.08
CA THR A 167 -7.87 7.83 18.70
C THR A 167 -6.50 7.32 18.20
N GLY A 168 -5.94 6.30 18.83
CA GLY A 168 -4.68 5.70 18.39
C GLY A 168 -4.74 5.16 16.96
N THR A 169 -5.83 4.47 16.64
CA THR A 169 -6.06 3.94 15.28
C THR A 169 -6.26 5.05 14.24
N LEU A 170 -7.03 6.09 14.59
CA LEU A 170 -7.23 7.24 13.70
C LEU A 170 -5.92 7.98 13.44
N LEU A 171 -5.10 8.21 14.47
CA LEU A 171 -3.79 8.83 14.35
C LEU A 171 -2.83 7.98 13.52
N TYR A 172 -2.91 6.64 13.63
CA TYR A 172 -2.13 5.74 12.81
C TYR A 172 -2.42 5.94 11.32
N PHE A 173 -3.68 5.89 10.92
CA PHE A 173 -4.07 6.09 9.53
C PHE A 173 -3.76 7.50 9.04
N LEU A 174 -3.96 8.52 9.90
CA LEU A 174 -3.62 9.91 9.58
C LEU A 174 -2.12 10.06 9.28
N ALA A 175 -1.26 9.55 10.13
CA ALA A 175 0.18 9.72 9.98
C ALA A 175 0.73 8.92 8.80
N MET A 176 0.29 7.67 8.61
CA MET A 176 0.68 6.88 7.45
C MET A 176 0.18 7.50 6.14
N GLY A 177 -1.04 8.01 6.12
CA GLY A 177 -1.59 8.73 4.98
C GLY A 177 -0.86 10.04 4.69
N ALA A 178 -0.53 10.82 5.74
CA ALA A 178 0.26 12.05 5.63
C ALA A 178 1.70 11.81 5.20
N LEU A 179 2.27 10.63 5.45
CA LEU A 179 3.59 10.24 4.96
C LEU A 179 3.54 9.81 3.49
N LEU A 180 2.59 8.95 3.13
CA LEU A 180 2.50 8.35 1.79
C LEU A 180 2.00 9.32 0.72
N THR A 181 1.02 10.17 1.05
CA THR A 181 0.43 11.12 0.08
C THR A 181 1.47 12.10 -0.46
N PRO A 182 2.22 12.87 0.35
CA PRO A 182 3.22 13.78 -0.16
C PRO A 182 4.41 13.04 -0.80
N SER A 183 4.81 11.89 -0.23
CA SER A 183 5.86 11.06 -0.86
C SER A 183 5.47 10.62 -2.27
N GLY A 184 4.29 10.08 -2.46
CA GLY A 184 3.75 9.69 -3.76
C GLY A 184 3.60 10.88 -4.71
N LEU A 185 3.09 12.02 -4.21
CA LEU A 185 2.93 13.24 -4.99
C LEU A 185 4.27 13.81 -5.49
N VAL A 186 5.28 13.87 -4.62
CA VAL A 186 6.63 14.34 -5.00
C VAL A 186 7.23 13.45 -6.09
N ILE A 187 7.11 12.13 -5.95
CA ILE A 187 7.58 11.18 -6.95
C ILE A 187 6.82 11.37 -8.25
N PHE A 188 5.49 11.53 -8.19
CA PHE A 188 4.65 11.77 -9.34
C PHE A 188 5.02 13.05 -10.09
N ILE A 189 5.22 14.16 -9.38
CA ILE A 189 5.65 15.43 -9.99
C ILE A 189 7.03 15.28 -10.65
N ARG A 190 7.99 14.61 -9.98
CA ARG A 190 9.31 14.33 -10.55
C ARG A 190 9.21 13.46 -11.81
N PHE A 191 8.34 12.45 -11.79
CA PHE A 191 8.07 11.61 -12.96
C PHE A 191 7.51 12.43 -14.13
N LEU A 192 6.51 13.30 -13.89
CA LEU A 192 5.93 14.16 -14.92
C LEU A 192 6.95 15.12 -15.56
N ARG A 193 7.89 15.63 -14.74
CA ARG A 193 8.98 16.51 -15.24
C ARG A 193 10.04 15.75 -16.03
N LYS A 194 10.34 14.51 -15.62
CA LYS A 194 11.35 13.66 -16.28
C LYS A 194 10.88 13.13 -17.64
N PHE A 195 9.59 12.87 -17.76
CA PHE A 195 8.97 12.32 -18.97
C PHE A 195 7.87 13.26 -19.48
N PRO A 196 8.24 14.33 -20.24
CA PRO A 196 7.24 15.21 -20.86
C PRO A 196 6.41 14.45 -21.90
N LYS A 197 5.18 14.92 -22.17
CA LYS A 197 4.36 14.34 -23.24
C LYS A 197 5.03 14.54 -24.60
N PRO A 198 4.97 13.56 -25.52
CA PRO A 198 5.36 13.76 -26.90
C PRO A 198 4.59 14.92 -27.55
N ALA A 199 5.27 15.73 -28.35
CA ALA A 199 4.69 16.94 -28.97
C ALA A 199 3.51 16.65 -29.92
N GLU A 200 3.40 15.43 -30.44
CA GLU A 200 2.31 15.03 -31.37
C GLU A 200 0.93 14.98 -30.73
N GLU A 201 0.80 14.73 -29.42
CA GLU A 201 -0.49 14.72 -28.73
C GLU A 201 -1.00 16.14 -28.37
N LEU A 202 -0.15 17.16 -28.41
CA LEU A 202 -0.54 18.54 -28.11
C LEU A 202 -1.23 19.23 -29.30
N ASN A 203 -1.12 18.69 -30.51
CA ASN A 203 -1.71 19.28 -31.73
C ASN A 203 -3.09 18.68 -32.10
N ASN A 204 -3.53 17.60 -31.42
CA ASN A 204 -4.77 16.88 -31.74
C ASN A 204 -5.84 16.99 -30.62
N GLY A 205 -5.73 17.92 -29.73
CA GLY A 205 -6.70 18.30 -28.70
C GLY A 205 -7.11 19.74 -28.87
#